data_31e262ab816b850d226d2c505f3a6af8
#
_entry.id   31e262ab816b850d226d2c505f3a6af8
#
_cell.length_a   1.000
_cell.length_b   1.000
_cell.length_c   1.000
_cell.angle_alpha   90.00
_cell.angle_beta   90.00
_cell.angle_gamma   90.00
#
_symmetry.space_group_name_H-M   'P 1'
#
loop_
_entity.id
_entity.type
_entity.pdbx_description
1 polymer ?
#
loop_
_entity_poly.entity_id
_entity_poly.type
_entity_poly.pdbx_seq_one_letter_code
_entity_poly.pdbx_strand_id
1 'polypeptide(L)'
;RELNPTIRFRAVEKDATVLAHFREDHPNLDDATIVLSNADYFSVWGIKYSAIVCNPPYMRFQHFTDRHRVIPDIERHLGRSLSGYSNIASAFLLKSLHELAPRGRLAYLMPLEFLNTGYGETVKQALLDKGRLKALLRIEPESEVFPDAITSVGIILVSDDGTHEPVKFCTVQTLDQLERN
;
A
#
# COMPACT_ATOMS: atom_id res chain seq x y z
N ARG A 1 9.25 -17.54 13.64
CA ARG A 1 10.27 -16.52 13.97
C ARG A 1 9.64 -15.60 14.99
N GLU A 2 10.23 -15.45 16.16
CA GLU A 2 9.80 -14.45 17.14
C GLU A 2 9.98 -13.06 16.54
N LEU A 3 8.94 -12.23 16.66
CA LEU A 3 9.01 -10.83 16.26
C LEU A 3 10.04 -10.12 17.13
N ASN A 4 10.86 -9.28 16.53
CA ASN A 4 11.79 -8.43 17.26
C ASN A 4 10.99 -7.58 18.27
N PRO A 5 11.24 -7.69 19.58
CA PRO A 5 10.44 -7.03 20.63
C PRO A 5 10.52 -5.50 20.57
N THR A 6 11.38 -4.92 19.75
CA THR A 6 11.49 -3.47 19.55
C THR A 6 10.59 -2.95 18.42
N ILE A 7 9.97 -3.83 17.62
CA ILE A 7 9.08 -3.41 16.53
C ILE A 7 7.74 -2.95 17.13
N ARG A 8 7.33 -1.75 16.72
CA ARG A 8 6.00 -1.21 17.02
C ARG A 8 5.16 -1.17 15.76
N PHE A 9 3.95 -1.66 15.85
CA PHE A 9 2.99 -1.67 14.74
C PHE A 9 1.97 -0.56 14.94
N ARG A 10 1.54 0.03 13.83
CA ARG A 10 0.36 0.89 13.80
C ARG A 10 -0.56 0.40 12.71
N ALA A 11 -1.79 0.10 13.06
CA ALA A 11 -2.87 -0.17 12.11
C ALA A 11 -3.92 0.94 12.22
N VAL A 12 -4.44 1.36 11.07
CA VAL A 12 -5.48 2.39 10.95
C VAL A 12 -6.65 1.76 10.23
N GLU A 13 -7.80 1.69 10.90
CA GLU A 13 -9.06 1.17 10.35
C GLU A 13 -10.17 2.19 10.56
N LYS A 14 -10.90 2.50 9.47
CA LYS A 14 -11.99 3.46 9.49
C LYS A 14 -13.26 2.88 10.12
N ASP A 15 -13.52 1.59 9.88
CA ASP A 15 -14.71 0.91 10.40
C ASP A 15 -14.47 0.45 11.84
N ALA A 16 -15.22 1.08 12.76
CA ALA A 16 -15.14 0.74 14.17
C ALA A 16 -15.61 -0.69 14.47
N THR A 17 -16.53 -1.24 13.65
CA THR A 17 -17.04 -2.60 13.83
C THR A 17 -15.97 -3.62 13.50
N VAL A 18 -15.24 -3.42 12.38
CA VAL A 18 -14.10 -4.28 12.00
C VAL A 18 -13.04 -4.25 13.09
N LEU A 19 -12.75 -3.07 13.62
CA LEU A 19 -11.77 -2.91 14.69
C LEU A 19 -12.19 -3.61 16.00
N ALA A 20 -13.49 -3.56 16.33
CA ALA A 20 -14.05 -4.25 17.49
C ALA A 20 -13.93 -5.77 17.35
N HIS A 21 -14.34 -6.34 16.22
CA HIS A 21 -14.20 -7.78 15.95
C HIS A 21 -12.74 -8.23 15.98
N PHE A 22 -11.83 -7.43 15.40
CA PHE A 22 -10.41 -7.74 15.47
C PHE A 22 -9.90 -7.83 16.92
N ARG A 23 -10.34 -6.94 17.80
CA ARG A 23 -9.97 -6.98 19.22
C ARG A 23 -10.58 -8.17 19.96
N GLU A 24 -11.81 -8.54 19.63
CA GLU A 24 -12.47 -9.74 20.19
C GLU A 24 -11.73 -11.02 19.80
N ASP A 25 -11.30 -11.13 18.54
CA ASP A 25 -10.54 -12.27 18.03
C ASP A 25 -9.11 -12.35 18.59
N HIS A 26 -8.56 -11.21 19.04
CA HIS A 26 -7.19 -11.08 19.53
C HIS A 26 -7.12 -10.45 20.92
N PRO A 27 -7.71 -11.08 21.97
CA PRO A 27 -7.84 -10.48 23.30
C PRO A 27 -6.51 -10.25 24.02
N ASN A 28 -5.44 -10.94 23.60
CA ASN A 28 -4.11 -10.82 24.19
C ASN A 28 -3.18 -9.90 23.40
N LEU A 29 -3.74 -9.04 22.53
CA LEU A 29 -2.95 -8.09 21.77
C LEU A 29 -2.26 -7.10 22.71
N ASP A 30 -0.93 -7.00 22.62
CA ASP A 30 -0.14 -6.07 23.43
C ASP A 30 -0.27 -4.63 22.87
N ASP A 31 -1.07 -3.81 23.52
CA ASP A 31 -1.28 -2.40 23.15
C ASP A 31 0.02 -1.55 23.23
N ALA A 32 1.05 -2.02 23.93
CA ALA A 32 2.35 -1.35 23.94
C ALA A 32 3.13 -1.56 22.63
N THR A 33 2.87 -2.69 21.96
CA THR A 33 3.52 -3.06 20.70
C THR A 33 2.67 -2.71 19.49
N ILE A 34 1.32 -2.78 19.61
CA ILE A 34 0.39 -2.59 18.49
C ILE A 34 -0.58 -1.46 18.81
N VAL A 35 -0.47 -0.34 18.10
CA VAL A 35 -1.39 0.79 18.18
C VAL A 35 -2.48 0.63 17.13
N LEU A 36 -3.70 0.33 17.55
CA LEU A 36 -4.89 0.29 16.70
C LEU A 36 -5.60 1.65 16.75
N SER A 37 -5.75 2.30 15.62
CA SER A 37 -6.41 3.60 15.49
C SER A 37 -7.70 3.49 14.70
N ASN A 38 -8.84 3.86 15.30
CA ASN A 38 -10.08 4.02 14.53
C ASN A 38 -10.06 5.41 13.88
N ALA A 39 -9.60 5.45 12.64
CA ALA A 39 -9.46 6.69 11.86
C ALA A 39 -9.48 6.43 10.36
N ASP A 40 -9.84 7.44 9.59
CA ASP A 40 -9.61 7.45 8.14
C ASP A 40 -8.10 7.62 7.88
N TYR A 41 -7.49 6.70 7.14
CA TYR A 41 -6.07 6.77 6.80
C TYR A 41 -5.68 8.11 6.17
N PHE A 42 -6.56 8.71 5.35
CA PHE A 42 -6.31 10.01 4.73
C PHE A 42 -6.42 11.20 5.68
N SER A 43 -6.89 11.01 6.91
CA SER A 43 -6.88 12.07 7.93
C SER A 43 -5.63 12.05 8.81
N VAL A 44 -4.81 10.99 8.74
CA VAL A 44 -3.60 10.82 9.57
C VAL A 44 -2.37 11.15 8.75
N TRP A 45 -1.71 12.27 9.04
CA TRP A 45 -0.52 12.73 8.33
C TRP A 45 0.66 12.98 9.27
N GLY A 46 1.86 13.14 8.70
CA GLY A 46 3.06 13.56 9.43
C GLY A 46 3.79 12.47 10.19
N ILE A 47 3.37 11.21 10.04
CA ILE A 47 4.05 10.06 10.63
C ILE A 47 4.96 9.43 9.59
N LYS A 48 6.18 9.06 9.98
CA LYS A 48 7.12 8.33 9.13
C LYS A 48 7.28 6.91 9.63
N TYR A 49 7.24 5.95 8.70
CA TYR A 49 7.32 4.52 8.97
C TYR A 49 8.56 3.90 8.37
N SER A 50 9.27 3.08 9.11
CA SER A 50 10.40 2.30 8.61
C SER A 50 9.98 1.11 7.76
N ALA A 51 8.75 0.63 7.93
CA ALA A 51 8.16 -0.41 7.10
C ALA A 51 6.65 -0.17 6.94
N ILE A 52 6.13 -0.42 5.73
CA ILE A 52 4.70 -0.34 5.42
C ILE A 52 4.31 -1.59 4.65
N VAL A 53 3.25 -2.26 5.11
CA VAL A 53 2.59 -3.36 4.39
C VAL A 53 1.13 -3.00 4.23
N CYS A 54 0.60 -3.06 3.02
CA CYS A 54 -0.78 -2.66 2.76
C CYS A 54 -1.41 -3.45 1.60
N ASN A 55 -2.68 -3.79 1.80
CA ASN A 55 -3.62 -4.19 0.76
C ASN A 55 -4.76 -3.15 0.81
N PRO A 56 -4.69 -2.08 0.01
CA PRO A 56 -5.67 -1.00 0.05
C PRO A 56 -7.00 -1.42 -0.57
N PRO A 57 -8.11 -0.70 -0.32
CA PRO A 57 -9.36 -0.96 -1.01
C PRO A 57 -9.25 -0.68 -2.52
N TYR A 58 -9.82 -1.59 -3.34
CA TYR A 58 -9.81 -1.49 -4.81
C TYR A 58 -11.09 -0.82 -5.30
N MET A 59 -11.10 0.51 -5.29
CA MET A 59 -12.27 1.31 -5.65
C MET A 59 -11.84 2.49 -6.53
N ARG A 60 -12.66 2.82 -7.53
CA ARG A 60 -12.46 4.04 -8.30
C ARG A 60 -12.87 5.26 -7.47
N PHE A 61 -12.15 6.37 -7.57
CA PHE A 61 -12.49 7.61 -6.88
C PHE A 61 -13.89 8.11 -7.15
N GLN A 62 -14.48 7.80 -8.32
CA GLN A 62 -15.85 8.16 -8.66
C GLN A 62 -16.89 7.60 -7.67
N HIS A 63 -16.60 6.44 -7.08
CA HIS A 63 -17.44 5.76 -6.10
C HIS A 63 -17.07 6.08 -4.64
N PHE A 64 -16.02 6.88 -4.45
CA PHE A 64 -15.56 7.26 -3.12
C PHE A 64 -16.23 8.57 -2.69
N THR A 65 -17.06 8.49 -1.66
CA THR A 65 -17.90 9.61 -1.16
C THR A 65 -17.06 10.82 -0.73
N ASP A 66 -15.94 10.55 -0.06
CA ASP A 66 -15.07 11.59 0.52
C ASP A 66 -14.06 12.18 -0.47
N ARG A 67 -14.16 11.87 -1.77
CA ARG A 67 -13.19 12.27 -2.81
C ARG A 67 -12.91 13.77 -2.82
N HIS A 68 -13.94 14.59 -2.60
CA HIS A 68 -13.83 16.06 -2.65
C HIS A 68 -12.96 16.62 -1.52
N ARG A 69 -12.83 15.91 -0.42
CA ARG A 69 -11.96 16.25 0.69
C ARG A 69 -10.57 15.61 0.49
N VAL A 70 -10.53 14.35 0.13
CA VAL A 70 -9.33 13.52 0.12
C VAL A 70 -8.37 13.92 -1.01
N ILE A 71 -8.87 14.17 -2.22
CA ILE A 71 -8.01 14.52 -3.37
C ILE A 71 -7.24 15.82 -3.11
N PRO A 72 -7.89 16.95 -2.78
CA PRO A 72 -7.16 18.19 -2.51
C PRO A 72 -6.20 18.10 -1.33
N ASP A 73 -6.54 17.28 -0.33
CA ASP A 73 -5.69 17.10 0.84
C ASP A 73 -4.41 16.33 0.48
N ILE A 74 -4.55 15.24 -0.29
CA ILE A 74 -3.40 14.49 -0.82
C ILE A 74 -2.53 15.38 -1.72
N GLU A 75 -3.13 16.11 -2.66
CA GLU A 75 -2.40 17.00 -3.57
C GLU A 75 -1.59 18.06 -2.81
N ARG A 76 -2.18 18.63 -1.75
CA ARG A 76 -1.50 19.58 -0.87
C ARG A 76 -0.28 18.98 -0.18
N HIS A 77 -0.41 17.76 0.37
CA HIS A 77 0.67 17.10 1.10
C HIS A 77 1.77 16.56 0.19
N LEU A 78 1.39 16.08 -1.00
CA LEU A 78 2.34 15.48 -1.94
C LEU A 78 2.96 16.50 -2.90
N GLY A 79 2.36 17.70 -3.07
CA GLY A 79 2.76 18.68 -4.07
C GLY A 79 2.58 18.15 -5.51
N ARG A 80 1.66 17.21 -5.72
CA ARG A 80 1.41 16.55 -7.01
C ARG A 80 -0.08 16.47 -7.26
N SER A 81 -0.51 16.68 -8.51
CA SER A 81 -1.91 16.54 -8.89
C SER A 81 -2.30 15.08 -9.08
N LEU A 82 -3.51 14.74 -8.63
CA LEU A 82 -4.13 13.45 -8.82
C LEU A 82 -5.25 13.55 -9.85
N SER A 83 -5.24 12.70 -10.85
CA SER A 83 -6.38 12.57 -11.73
C SER A 83 -7.61 12.05 -10.97
N GLY A 84 -8.76 12.71 -11.13
CA GLY A 84 -10.03 12.26 -10.57
C GLY A 84 -10.50 10.87 -11.07
N TYR A 85 -9.85 10.34 -12.11
CA TYR A 85 -10.08 8.99 -12.63
C TYR A 85 -9.18 7.92 -11.98
N SER A 86 -8.27 8.31 -11.09
CA SER A 86 -7.43 7.37 -10.33
C SER A 86 -8.29 6.46 -9.44
N ASN A 87 -7.76 5.30 -9.11
CA ASN A 87 -8.35 4.47 -8.07
C ASN A 87 -7.81 4.87 -6.69
N ILE A 88 -8.55 4.51 -5.65
CA ILE A 88 -8.20 4.87 -4.27
C ILE A 88 -6.90 4.17 -3.82
N ALA A 89 -6.62 2.96 -4.35
CA ALA A 89 -5.39 2.23 -4.06
C ALA A 89 -4.14 3.02 -4.47
N SER A 90 -4.20 3.76 -5.60
CA SER A 90 -3.12 4.65 -6.03
C SER A 90 -2.88 5.80 -5.05
N ALA A 91 -3.94 6.37 -4.50
CA ALA A 91 -3.84 7.42 -3.49
C ALA A 91 -3.24 6.90 -2.17
N PHE A 92 -3.66 5.71 -1.73
CA PHE A 92 -3.05 5.03 -0.59
C PHE A 92 -1.55 4.80 -0.81
N LEU A 93 -1.16 4.30 -1.98
CA LEU A 93 0.25 4.07 -2.31
C LEU A 93 1.06 5.36 -2.30
N LEU A 94 0.57 6.42 -2.94
CA LEU A 94 1.27 7.71 -2.99
C LEU A 94 1.46 8.31 -1.60
N LYS A 95 0.42 8.24 -0.74
CA LYS A 95 0.53 8.65 0.66
C LYS A 95 1.55 7.81 1.40
N SER A 96 1.51 6.48 1.25
CA SER A 96 2.46 5.57 1.89
C SER A 96 3.91 5.82 1.46
N LEU A 97 4.14 6.10 0.18
CA LEU A 97 5.47 6.52 -0.33
C LEU A 97 5.94 7.84 0.30
N HIS A 98 5.01 8.78 0.51
CA HIS A 98 5.31 10.04 1.19
C HIS A 98 5.66 9.81 2.67
N GLU A 99 4.98 8.88 3.35
CA GLU A 99 5.20 8.56 4.77
C GLU A 99 6.32 7.53 5.01
N LEU A 100 6.94 7.03 3.97
CA LEU A 100 8.10 6.15 4.11
C LEU A 100 9.27 6.93 4.69
N ALA A 101 9.86 6.41 5.76
CA ALA A 101 11.07 6.98 6.37
C ALA A 101 12.28 6.76 5.45
N PRO A 102 13.34 7.57 5.56
CA PRO A 102 14.62 7.26 4.91
C PRO A 102 15.06 5.83 5.26
N ARG A 103 15.51 5.08 4.27
CA ARG A 103 15.86 3.64 4.37
C ARG A 103 14.68 2.72 4.69
N GLY A 104 13.46 3.24 4.62
CA GLY A 104 12.23 2.48 4.83
C GLY A 104 11.93 1.53 3.68
N ARG A 105 11.08 0.54 3.96
CA ARG A 105 10.63 -0.47 3.01
C ARG A 105 9.11 -0.51 2.94
N LEU A 106 8.60 -0.83 1.75
CA LEU A 106 7.16 -0.91 1.54
C LEU A 106 6.84 -2.15 0.70
N ALA A 107 5.82 -2.89 1.11
CA ALA A 107 5.20 -3.96 0.34
C ALA A 107 3.72 -3.65 0.15
N TYR A 108 3.28 -3.60 -1.10
CA TYR A 108 1.92 -3.17 -1.47
C TYR A 108 1.29 -4.17 -2.42
N LEU A 109 0.12 -4.67 -2.06
CA LEU A 109 -0.70 -5.51 -2.93
C LEU A 109 -1.78 -4.64 -3.56
N MET A 110 -1.83 -4.52 -4.90
CA MET A 110 -2.82 -3.69 -5.58
C MET A 110 -3.00 -4.09 -7.05
N PRO A 111 -4.14 -3.70 -7.69
CA PRO A 111 -4.32 -3.87 -9.12
C PRO A 111 -3.26 -3.14 -9.93
N LEU A 112 -2.72 -3.79 -10.96
CA LEU A 112 -1.66 -3.24 -11.82
C LEU A 112 -2.18 -2.39 -12.99
N GLU A 113 -3.47 -2.10 -13.04
CA GLU A 113 -4.09 -1.28 -14.10
C GLU A 113 -3.39 0.08 -14.30
N PHE A 114 -2.85 0.66 -13.24
CA PHE A 114 -2.16 1.94 -13.31
C PHE A 114 -0.95 1.91 -14.25
N LEU A 115 -0.36 0.75 -14.52
CA LEU A 115 0.77 0.63 -15.45
C LEU A 115 0.39 1.02 -16.88
N ASN A 116 -0.87 0.77 -17.27
CA ASN A 116 -1.37 0.93 -18.64
C ASN A 116 -2.35 2.10 -18.80
N THR A 117 -2.50 2.94 -17.77
CA THR A 117 -3.46 4.05 -17.77
C THR A 117 -2.76 5.40 -17.65
N GLY A 118 -3.37 6.46 -18.20
CA GLY A 118 -2.84 7.82 -18.12
C GLY A 118 -2.75 8.34 -16.69
N TYR A 119 -3.71 7.99 -15.81
CA TYR A 119 -3.66 8.38 -14.41
C TYR A 119 -2.51 7.72 -13.65
N GLY A 120 -1.99 6.60 -14.14
CA GLY A 120 -0.89 5.88 -13.54
C GLY A 120 0.47 6.57 -13.67
N GLU A 121 0.57 7.62 -14.49
CA GLU A 121 1.84 8.33 -14.69
C GLU A 121 2.39 8.90 -13.39
N THR A 122 1.56 9.57 -12.58
CA THR A 122 1.97 10.11 -11.28
C THR A 122 2.46 9.01 -10.33
N VAL A 123 1.81 7.83 -10.36
CA VAL A 123 2.20 6.67 -9.55
C VAL A 123 3.54 6.10 -10.02
N LYS A 124 3.70 5.92 -11.35
CA LYS A 124 4.96 5.41 -11.94
C LYS A 124 6.13 6.33 -11.61
N GLN A 125 5.96 7.63 -11.78
CA GLN A 125 6.98 8.63 -11.41
C GLN A 125 7.34 8.57 -9.92
N ALA A 126 6.35 8.47 -9.03
CA ALA A 126 6.60 8.39 -7.60
C ALA A 126 7.33 7.10 -7.19
N LEU A 127 7.05 5.99 -7.86
CA LEU A 127 7.73 4.71 -7.63
C LEU A 127 9.18 4.72 -8.14
N LEU A 128 9.42 5.36 -9.29
CA LEU A 128 10.76 5.44 -9.90
C LEU A 128 11.63 6.53 -9.28
N ASP A 129 11.02 7.49 -8.59
CA ASP A 129 11.74 8.58 -7.94
C ASP A 129 12.78 8.01 -6.95
N LYS A 130 14.02 8.51 -7.06
CA LYS A 130 15.17 8.08 -6.23
C LYS A 130 15.51 6.58 -6.32
N GLY A 131 15.10 5.88 -7.39
CA GLY A 131 15.35 4.44 -7.54
C GLY A 131 14.65 3.56 -6.51
N ARG A 132 13.52 4.01 -5.98
CA ARG A 132 12.82 3.33 -4.88
C ARG A 132 12.17 2.00 -5.27
N LEU A 133 11.64 1.88 -6.49
CA LEU A 133 11.02 0.63 -6.94
C LEU A 133 12.09 -0.45 -7.11
N LYS A 134 11.99 -1.54 -6.36
CA LYS A 134 12.93 -2.67 -6.41
C LYS A 134 12.39 -3.86 -7.17
N ALA A 135 11.12 -4.19 -6.96
CA ALA A 135 10.50 -5.28 -7.67
C ALA A 135 9.00 -5.04 -7.88
N LEU A 136 8.47 -5.64 -8.94
CA LEU A 136 7.07 -5.76 -9.23
C LEU A 136 6.77 -7.22 -9.55
N LEU A 137 5.97 -7.85 -8.70
CA LEU A 137 5.53 -9.23 -8.88
C LEU A 137 4.10 -9.18 -9.40
N ARG A 138 3.88 -9.67 -10.62
CA ARG A 138 2.55 -9.82 -11.19
C ARG A 138 1.97 -11.16 -10.77
N ILE A 139 0.80 -11.14 -10.18
CA ILE A 139 0.02 -12.34 -9.86
C ILE A 139 -0.98 -12.51 -11.01
N GLU A 140 -0.92 -13.65 -11.69
CA GLU A 140 -1.82 -13.91 -12.80
C GLU A 140 -3.26 -14.04 -12.31
N PRO A 141 -4.24 -13.54 -13.09
CA PRO A 141 -5.64 -13.91 -12.92
C PRO A 141 -5.75 -15.43 -13.02
N GLU A 142 -6.67 -16.04 -12.35
CA GLU A 142 -6.82 -17.52 -12.31
C GLU A 142 -5.68 -18.27 -11.58
N SER A 143 -4.80 -17.53 -10.89
CA SER A 143 -3.80 -18.15 -10.04
C SER A 143 -4.44 -18.74 -8.78
N GLU A 144 -3.77 -19.72 -8.16
CA GLU A 144 -4.17 -20.26 -6.85
C GLU A 144 -4.24 -19.18 -5.76
N VAL A 145 -3.51 -18.06 -5.95
CA VAL A 145 -3.43 -16.96 -4.99
C VAL A 145 -4.71 -16.11 -4.98
N PHE A 146 -5.30 -15.88 -6.16
CA PHE A 146 -6.52 -15.08 -6.33
C PHE A 146 -7.41 -15.69 -7.42
N PRO A 147 -8.11 -16.80 -7.15
CA PRO A 147 -8.89 -17.52 -8.15
C PRO A 147 -10.05 -16.71 -8.72
N ASP A 148 -10.58 -15.75 -7.95
CA ASP A 148 -11.71 -14.89 -8.35
C ASP A 148 -11.29 -13.52 -8.90
N ALA A 149 -9.99 -13.29 -9.12
CA ALA A 149 -9.50 -11.99 -9.59
C ALA A 149 -9.81 -11.80 -11.08
N ILE A 150 -10.57 -10.76 -11.40
CA ILE A 150 -10.90 -10.36 -12.79
C ILE A 150 -9.71 -9.59 -13.42
N THR A 151 -8.87 -8.98 -12.61
CA THR A 151 -7.73 -8.14 -13.06
C THR A 151 -6.42 -8.63 -12.47
N SER A 152 -5.32 -8.40 -13.19
CA SER A 152 -3.98 -8.70 -12.65
C SER A 152 -3.71 -7.85 -11.41
N VAL A 153 -3.44 -8.53 -10.31
CA VAL A 153 -2.99 -7.94 -9.06
C VAL A 153 -1.48 -8.07 -8.98
N GLY A 154 -0.82 -7.19 -8.29
CA GLY A 154 0.62 -7.29 -8.13
C GLY A 154 1.11 -6.85 -6.77
N ILE A 155 2.29 -7.35 -6.42
CA ILE A 155 3.02 -6.91 -5.25
C ILE A 155 4.09 -5.92 -5.71
N ILE A 156 4.07 -4.73 -5.14
CA ILE A 156 5.03 -3.67 -5.38
C ILE A 156 5.99 -3.63 -4.18
N LEU A 157 7.28 -3.83 -4.42
CA LEU A 157 8.31 -3.75 -3.40
C LEU A 157 9.14 -2.50 -3.60
N VAL A 158 9.21 -1.68 -2.55
CA VAL A 158 9.93 -0.42 -2.53
C VAL A 158 10.94 -0.41 -1.38
N SER A 159 12.11 0.17 -1.63
CA SER A 159 13.12 0.47 -0.61
C SER A 159 13.70 1.87 -0.85
N ASP A 160 13.71 2.71 0.17
CA ASP A 160 14.32 4.05 0.12
C ASP A 160 15.79 3.99 0.61
N ASP A 161 16.57 3.05 0.07
CA ASP A 161 17.96 2.77 0.47
C ASP A 161 19.01 3.59 -0.30
N GLY A 162 18.58 4.42 -1.24
CA GLY A 162 19.46 5.25 -2.07
C GLY A 162 20.18 4.49 -3.20
N THR A 163 19.88 3.19 -3.39
CA THR A 163 20.46 2.41 -4.50
C THR A 163 19.61 2.55 -5.77
N HIS A 164 20.26 2.53 -6.92
CA HIS A 164 19.63 2.61 -8.24
C HIS A 164 19.87 1.29 -9.00
N GLU A 165 19.30 0.22 -8.52
CA GLU A 165 19.37 -1.09 -9.17
C GLU A 165 18.26 -1.25 -10.21
N PRO A 166 18.44 -2.10 -11.24
CA PRO A 166 17.37 -2.44 -12.19
C PRO A 166 16.17 -3.03 -11.45
N VAL A 167 14.99 -2.59 -11.81
CA VAL A 167 13.73 -3.10 -11.25
C VAL A 167 13.54 -4.56 -11.67
N LYS A 168 13.26 -5.44 -10.73
CA LYS A 168 12.95 -6.84 -10.99
C LYS A 168 11.47 -7.01 -11.32
N PHE A 169 11.18 -7.69 -12.43
CA PHE A 169 9.82 -8.08 -12.81
C PHE A 169 9.69 -9.60 -12.76
N CYS A 170 8.70 -10.07 -12.00
CA CYS A 170 8.39 -11.49 -11.86
C CYS A 170 6.89 -11.72 -12.09
N THR A 171 6.55 -12.88 -12.65
CA THR A 171 5.18 -13.39 -12.71
C THR A 171 5.05 -14.56 -11.75
N VAL A 172 3.97 -14.56 -10.98
CA VAL A 172 3.70 -15.53 -9.92
C VAL A 172 2.37 -16.23 -10.21
N GLN A 173 2.36 -17.54 -10.19
CA GLN A 173 1.17 -18.38 -10.38
C GLN A 173 0.80 -19.16 -9.13
N THR A 174 1.77 -19.46 -8.27
CA THR A 174 1.57 -20.25 -7.04
C THR A 174 2.18 -19.56 -5.81
N LEU A 175 1.67 -19.88 -4.62
CA LEU A 175 2.22 -19.37 -3.35
C LEU A 175 3.68 -19.79 -3.15
N ASP A 176 4.04 -21.01 -3.54
CA ASP A 176 5.43 -21.51 -3.46
C ASP A 176 6.42 -20.63 -4.22
N GLN A 177 5.98 -20.01 -5.32
CA GLN A 177 6.83 -19.08 -6.07
C GLN A 177 7.05 -17.76 -5.31
N LEU A 178 6.11 -17.32 -4.46
CA LEU A 178 6.29 -16.16 -3.61
C LEU A 178 7.31 -16.41 -2.50
N GLU A 179 7.39 -17.64 -2.00
CA GLU A 179 8.32 -18.00 -0.92
C GLU A 179 9.78 -18.11 -1.38
N ARG A 180 10.00 -18.39 -2.67
CA ARG A 180 11.33 -18.65 -3.25
C ARG A 180 11.99 -17.43 -3.89
N ASN A 181 11.24 -16.34 -4.11
CA ASN A 181 11.72 -15.09 -4.69
C ASN A 181 11.89 -14.00 -3.62
#